data_8d3cb9125cf7ab77c1e4c34db3c14685
#
_entry.id   8d3cb9125cf7ab77c1e4c34db3c14685
#
_cell.length_a   1.000
_cell.length_b   1.000
_cell.length_c   1.000
_cell.angle_alpha   90.00
_cell.angle_beta   90.00
_cell.angle_gamma   90.00
#
_symmetry.space_group_name_H-M   'P 1'
#
loop_
_entity.id
_entity.type
_entity.pdbx_description
1 polymer ?
#
loop_
_entity_poly.entity_id
_entity_poly.type
_entity_poly.pdbx_seq_one_letter_code
_entity_poly.pdbx_strand_id
1 'polypeptide(L)'
;MAFGRRAQLVMTPARENILRYLAGRRTPASIDMMARSDELRGSCDTVTIYRSLGLFKDIDLVRQVGLLKKNSFFVLNAPGAPCHYLICRHCETMIELACDDPVQEWAQRASSAHGFTSVYHELEVFGVCPQCRELQAHEARPSKLRIRLEPSGQAPRS
;
A
#
# COMPACT_ATOMS: atom_id res chain seq x y z
N MET A 1 -29.32 -8.68 -0.58
CA MET A 1 -27.88 -8.43 -0.61
C MET A 1 -27.36 -8.87 -1.96
N ALA A 2 -27.02 -7.94 -2.83
CA ALA A 2 -26.53 -8.25 -4.17
C ALA A 2 -25.04 -8.53 -4.09
N PHE A 3 -24.68 -9.80 -4.01
CA PHE A 3 -23.30 -10.22 -4.31
C PHE A 3 -23.01 -9.84 -5.78
N GLY A 4 -22.07 -8.93 -5.95
CA GLY A 4 -21.72 -8.34 -7.23
C GLY A 4 -21.54 -9.39 -8.31
N ARG A 5 -22.06 -9.07 -9.50
CA ARG A 5 -21.80 -9.84 -10.73
C ARG A 5 -20.29 -10.10 -10.79
N ARG A 6 -19.88 -11.36 -10.82
CA ARG A 6 -18.52 -11.74 -11.23
C ARG A 6 -18.34 -11.18 -12.64
N ALA A 7 -17.67 -10.04 -12.73
CA ALA A 7 -17.25 -9.52 -14.01
C ALA A 7 -16.38 -10.60 -14.64
N GLN A 8 -16.81 -11.14 -15.77
CA GLN A 8 -16.04 -12.13 -16.51
C GLN A 8 -14.79 -11.40 -17.02
N LEU A 9 -13.65 -11.63 -16.36
CA LEU A 9 -12.39 -10.98 -16.71
C LEU A 9 -11.94 -11.46 -18.09
N VAL A 10 -12.14 -10.63 -19.12
CA VAL A 10 -11.54 -10.89 -20.43
C VAL A 10 -10.05 -10.57 -20.33
N MET A 11 -9.21 -11.59 -20.43
CA MET A 11 -7.77 -11.43 -20.44
C MET A 11 -7.31 -10.88 -21.79
N THR A 12 -6.66 -9.72 -21.77
CA THR A 12 -6.03 -9.11 -22.94
C THR A 12 -4.50 -9.16 -22.79
N PRO A 13 -3.72 -9.05 -23.89
CA PRO A 13 -2.26 -9.03 -23.82
C PRO A 13 -1.74 -7.97 -22.85
N ALA A 14 -2.32 -6.78 -22.83
CA ALA A 14 -1.95 -5.73 -21.89
C ALA A 14 -2.17 -6.13 -20.43
N ARG A 15 -3.31 -6.75 -20.11
CA ARG A 15 -3.62 -7.23 -18.75
C ARG A 15 -2.67 -8.36 -18.32
N GLU A 16 -2.39 -9.27 -19.22
CA GLU A 16 -1.44 -10.35 -18.96
C GLU A 16 -0.04 -9.79 -18.67
N ASN A 17 0.44 -8.82 -19.44
CA ASN A 17 1.73 -8.18 -19.23
C ASN A 17 1.79 -7.46 -17.89
N ILE A 18 0.72 -6.75 -17.48
CA ILE A 18 0.64 -6.10 -16.16
C ILE A 18 0.76 -7.14 -15.03
N LEU A 19 0.03 -8.25 -15.12
CA LEU A 19 0.10 -9.32 -14.11
C LEU A 19 1.48 -9.96 -14.07
N ARG A 20 2.10 -10.22 -15.24
CA ARG A 20 3.45 -10.76 -15.33
C ARG A 20 4.47 -9.81 -14.72
N TYR A 21 4.34 -8.51 -14.98
CA TYR A 21 5.16 -7.47 -14.36
C TYR A 21 5.08 -7.50 -12.83
N LEU A 22 3.87 -7.59 -12.27
CA LEU A 22 3.67 -7.67 -10.83
C LEU A 22 4.17 -8.99 -10.25
N ALA A 23 3.99 -10.11 -10.96
CA ALA A 23 4.46 -11.44 -10.54
C ALA A 23 5.99 -11.55 -10.46
N GLY A 24 6.70 -10.83 -11.31
CA GLY A 24 8.16 -10.80 -11.31
C GLY A 24 8.79 -9.95 -10.19
N ARG A 25 7.96 -9.29 -9.34
CA ARG A 25 8.45 -8.34 -8.34
C ARG A 25 8.10 -8.77 -6.91
N ARG A 26 9.05 -8.59 -6.02
CA ARG A 26 8.83 -8.77 -4.58
C ARG A 26 8.34 -7.48 -3.88
N THR A 27 8.47 -6.34 -4.55
CA THR A 27 8.11 -5.03 -4.01
C THR A 27 6.89 -4.46 -4.74
N PRO A 28 5.99 -3.77 -4.03
CA PRO A 28 4.85 -3.10 -4.63
C PRO A 28 5.27 -2.13 -5.75
N ALA A 29 4.45 -1.99 -6.77
CA ALA A 29 4.71 -1.09 -7.89
C ALA A 29 3.61 -0.05 -8.04
N SER A 30 3.98 1.21 -8.29
CA SER A 30 3.04 2.28 -8.63
C SER A 30 2.70 2.25 -10.13
N ILE A 31 1.60 2.91 -10.49
CA ILE A 31 1.21 3.09 -11.90
C ILE A 31 2.33 3.77 -12.69
N ASP A 32 2.97 4.76 -12.10
CA ASP A 32 4.12 5.46 -12.70
C ASP A 32 5.31 4.54 -12.98
N MET A 33 5.63 3.64 -12.03
CA MET A 33 6.68 2.64 -12.22
C MET A 33 6.35 1.69 -13.36
N MET A 34 5.09 1.23 -13.44
CA MET A 34 4.60 0.37 -14.51
C MET A 34 4.68 1.08 -15.87
N ALA A 35 4.18 2.32 -15.95
CA ALA A 35 4.16 3.09 -17.20
C ALA A 35 5.55 3.42 -17.75
N ARG A 36 6.57 3.51 -16.87
CA ARG A 36 7.95 3.78 -17.26
C ARG A 36 8.80 2.53 -17.46
N SER A 37 8.27 1.35 -17.14
CA SER A 37 9.02 0.10 -17.27
C SER A 37 9.19 -0.31 -18.74
N ASP A 38 10.34 -0.87 -19.06
CA ASP A 38 10.61 -1.38 -20.40
C ASP A 38 9.73 -2.59 -20.74
N GLU A 39 9.34 -3.38 -19.73
CA GLU A 39 8.48 -4.56 -19.90
C GLU A 39 7.06 -4.19 -20.36
N LEU A 40 6.56 -3.00 -20.00
CA LEU A 40 5.22 -2.54 -20.37
C LEU A 40 5.21 -1.47 -21.46
N ARG A 41 6.38 -0.93 -21.79
CA ARG A 41 6.51 0.09 -22.82
C ARG A 41 6.01 -0.40 -24.17
N GLY A 42 5.08 0.35 -24.78
CA GLY A 42 4.48 0.00 -26.07
C GLY A 42 3.38 -1.08 -26.00
N SER A 43 3.20 -1.76 -24.85
CA SER A 43 2.14 -2.76 -24.70
C SER A 43 0.88 -2.22 -24.04
N CYS A 44 0.99 -1.17 -23.21
CA CYS A 44 -0.14 -0.50 -22.60
C CYS A 44 0.21 0.94 -22.17
N ASP A 45 -0.76 1.81 -22.23
CA ASP A 45 -0.68 3.17 -21.73
C ASP A 45 -1.10 3.26 -20.25
N THR A 46 -0.89 4.41 -19.63
CA THR A 46 -1.22 4.66 -18.22
C THR A 46 -2.71 4.45 -17.92
N VAL A 47 -3.59 4.78 -18.85
CA VAL A 47 -5.05 4.61 -18.68
C VAL A 47 -5.42 3.14 -18.69
N THR A 48 -4.80 2.36 -19.56
CA THR A 48 -4.98 0.90 -19.63
C THR A 48 -4.47 0.23 -18.35
N ILE A 49 -3.31 0.66 -17.81
CA ILE A 49 -2.78 0.17 -16.53
C ILE A 49 -3.78 0.48 -15.41
N TYR A 50 -4.23 1.72 -15.29
CA TYR A 50 -5.16 2.14 -14.25
C TYR A 50 -6.47 1.33 -14.28
N ARG A 51 -7.10 1.20 -15.46
CA ARG A 51 -8.34 0.44 -15.63
C ARG A 51 -8.16 -1.06 -15.34
N SER A 52 -7.02 -1.61 -15.74
CA SER A 52 -6.72 -3.03 -15.48
C SER A 52 -6.54 -3.31 -14.00
N LEU A 53 -5.80 -2.46 -13.29
CA LEU A 53 -5.61 -2.57 -11.85
C LEU A 53 -6.94 -2.42 -11.08
N GLY A 54 -7.84 -1.53 -11.53
CA GLY A 54 -9.19 -1.42 -10.97
C GLY A 54 -9.95 -2.75 -11.05
N LEU A 55 -10.00 -3.34 -12.25
CA LEU A 55 -10.64 -4.65 -12.46
C LEU A 55 -9.99 -5.78 -11.64
N PHE A 56 -8.66 -5.78 -11.55
CA PHE A 56 -7.94 -6.79 -10.76
C PHE A 56 -8.22 -6.66 -9.26
N LYS A 57 -8.40 -5.44 -8.76
CA LYS A 57 -8.83 -5.20 -7.37
C LYS A 57 -10.25 -5.70 -7.12
N ASP A 58 -11.18 -5.44 -8.05
CA ASP A 58 -12.58 -5.85 -7.92
C ASP A 58 -12.75 -7.38 -7.84
N ILE A 59 -11.77 -8.14 -8.32
CA ILE A 59 -11.75 -9.61 -8.27
C ILE A 59 -10.71 -10.17 -7.29
N ASP A 60 -10.13 -9.33 -6.44
CA ASP A 60 -9.13 -9.69 -5.43
C ASP A 60 -7.83 -10.32 -6.00
N LEU A 61 -7.53 -10.08 -7.27
CA LEU A 61 -6.29 -10.57 -7.91
C LEU A 61 -5.08 -9.69 -7.58
N VAL A 62 -5.33 -8.40 -7.36
CA VAL A 62 -4.35 -7.39 -6.99
C VAL A 62 -4.86 -6.62 -5.80
N ARG A 63 -4.00 -6.33 -4.84
CA ARG A 63 -4.31 -5.43 -3.73
C ARG A 63 -3.49 -4.16 -3.78
N GLN A 64 -4.03 -3.12 -3.19
CA GLN A 64 -3.38 -1.83 -3.05
C GLN A 64 -2.70 -1.74 -1.69
N VAL A 65 -1.46 -1.25 -1.66
CA VAL A 65 -0.61 -1.07 -0.48
C VAL A 65 -0.27 0.41 -0.34
N GLY A 66 -0.03 0.88 0.88
CA GLY A 66 0.39 2.25 1.14
C GLY A 66 -0.74 3.27 1.00
N LEU A 67 -1.94 2.94 1.46
CA LEU A 67 -3.15 3.78 1.31
C LEU A 67 -3.01 5.21 1.86
N LEU A 68 -2.10 5.45 2.80
CA LEU A 68 -1.86 6.78 3.39
C LEU A 68 -0.98 7.68 2.52
N LYS A 69 -0.55 7.20 1.36
CA LYS A 69 0.37 7.92 0.48
C LYS A 69 -0.33 8.54 -0.72
N LYS A 70 0.32 9.55 -1.28
CA LYS A 70 -0.14 10.24 -2.49
C LYS A 70 -0.19 9.29 -3.69
N ASN A 71 0.72 8.32 -3.74
CA ASN A 71 0.80 7.31 -4.80
C ASN A 71 0.23 5.98 -4.30
N SER A 72 -0.58 5.35 -5.12
CA SER A 72 -1.07 4.00 -4.88
C SER A 72 -0.06 2.98 -5.41
N PHE A 73 0.29 2.01 -4.58
CA PHE A 73 1.14 0.89 -4.94
C PHE A 73 0.32 -0.40 -5.01
N PHE A 74 0.71 -1.31 -5.87
CA PHE A 74 -0.03 -2.53 -6.17
C PHE A 74 0.88 -3.75 -6.10
N VAL A 75 0.33 -4.84 -5.59
CA VAL A 75 0.96 -6.17 -5.56
C VAL A 75 -0.05 -7.22 -5.98
N LEU A 76 0.43 -8.36 -6.46
CA LEU A 76 -0.44 -9.52 -6.62
C LEU A 76 -0.95 -9.98 -5.24
N ASN A 77 -2.22 -10.30 -5.20
CA ASN A 77 -2.82 -10.90 -4.02
C ASN A 77 -2.56 -12.41 -4.07
N ALA A 78 -1.53 -12.88 -3.37
CA ALA A 78 -1.22 -14.30 -3.28
C ALA A 78 -2.04 -14.92 -2.15
N PRO A 79 -2.94 -15.87 -2.44
CA PRO A 79 -3.73 -16.54 -1.40
C PRO A 79 -2.83 -17.21 -0.35
N GLY A 80 -3.05 -16.89 0.92
CA GLY A 80 -2.39 -17.54 2.06
C GLY A 80 -0.99 -17.04 2.44
N ALA A 81 -0.45 -16.06 1.72
CA ALA A 81 0.78 -15.38 2.13
C ALA A 81 0.44 -13.99 2.68
N PRO A 82 0.47 -13.76 3.97
CA PRO A 82 0.38 -12.42 4.51
C PRO A 82 1.58 -11.61 4.04
N CYS A 83 1.33 -10.47 3.41
CA CYS A 83 2.39 -9.56 3.01
C CYS A 83 2.33 -8.34 3.93
N HIS A 84 3.35 -8.18 4.74
CA HIS A 84 3.54 -7.04 5.62
C HIS A 84 4.61 -6.13 5.06
N TYR A 85 4.46 -4.82 5.22
CA TYR A 85 5.39 -3.86 4.66
C TYR A 85 5.84 -2.84 5.69
N LEU A 86 7.15 -2.52 5.66
CA LEU A 86 7.72 -1.35 6.30
C LEU A 86 7.86 -0.26 5.23
N ILE A 87 7.21 0.88 5.43
CA ILE A 87 7.05 1.93 4.43
C ILE A 87 7.69 3.23 4.92
N CYS A 88 8.60 3.79 4.13
CA CYS A 88 9.15 5.10 4.42
C CYS A 88 8.13 6.21 4.10
N ARG A 89 7.86 7.07 5.10
CA ARG A 89 6.93 8.20 4.94
C ARG A 89 7.44 9.32 4.04
N HIS A 90 8.73 9.34 3.68
CA HIS A 90 9.35 10.38 2.87
C HIS A 90 9.61 9.96 1.42
N CYS A 91 10.37 8.89 1.21
CA CYS A 91 10.74 8.45 -0.14
C CYS A 91 9.87 7.30 -0.68
N GLU A 92 8.89 6.84 0.12
CA GLU A 92 7.97 5.76 -0.25
C GLU A 92 8.66 4.40 -0.51
N THR A 93 9.95 4.25 -0.16
CA THR A 93 10.60 2.94 -0.18
C THR A 93 9.83 1.95 0.68
N MET A 94 9.54 0.78 0.12
CA MET A 94 8.82 -0.29 0.77
C MET A 94 9.70 -1.51 0.90
N ILE A 95 9.70 -2.12 2.08
CA ILE A 95 10.40 -3.36 2.39
C ILE A 95 9.37 -4.37 2.83
N GLU A 96 9.34 -5.53 2.16
CA GLU A 96 8.55 -6.66 2.60
C GLU A 96 9.13 -7.22 3.90
N LEU A 97 8.28 -7.37 4.91
CA LEU A 97 8.66 -7.98 6.17
C LEU A 97 8.40 -9.48 6.09
N ALA A 98 9.47 -10.25 5.89
CA ALA A 98 9.45 -11.70 6.02
C ALA A 98 9.57 -12.04 7.52
N CYS A 99 8.46 -12.12 8.23
CA CYS A 99 8.43 -12.50 9.63
C CYS A 99 7.30 -13.48 9.90
N ASP A 100 7.43 -14.22 11.00
CA ASP A 100 6.29 -14.88 11.61
C ASP A 100 5.24 -13.79 11.87
N ASP A 101 4.04 -14.00 11.41
CA ASP A 101 2.98 -13.02 11.48
C ASP A 101 2.53 -12.80 12.94
N PRO A 102 2.89 -11.66 13.57
CA PRO A 102 2.59 -11.43 14.98
C PRO A 102 1.10 -11.20 15.26
N VAL A 103 0.33 -10.98 14.22
CA VAL A 103 -1.10 -10.62 14.31
C VAL A 103 -2.00 -11.82 14.05
N GLN A 104 -1.48 -12.89 13.46
CA GLN A 104 -2.24 -14.07 13.02
C GLN A 104 -3.09 -14.68 14.14
N GLU A 105 -2.49 -14.98 15.27
CA GLU A 105 -3.20 -15.59 16.40
C GLU A 105 -4.27 -14.66 16.99
N TRP A 106 -3.95 -13.37 17.07
CA TRP A 106 -4.88 -12.37 17.54
C TRP A 106 -6.08 -12.23 16.59
N ALA A 107 -5.83 -12.17 15.28
CA ALA A 107 -6.87 -12.10 14.26
C ALA A 107 -7.78 -13.32 14.29
N GLN A 108 -7.22 -14.53 14.45
CA GLN A 108 -8.00 -15.76 14.58
C GLN A 108 -8.89 -15.76 15.83
N ARG A 109 -8.36 -15.36 16.97
CA ARG A 109 -9.15 -15.27 18.21
C ARG A 109 -10.28 -14.26 18.10
N ALA A 110 -9.97 -13.07 17.58
CA ALA A 110 -10.96 -12.01 17.39
C ALA A 110 -12.08 -12.45 16.43
N SER A 111 -11.73 -13.06 15.31
CA SER A 111 -12.71 -13.52 14.32
C SER A 111 -13.61 -14.63 14.88
N SER A 112 -13.03 -15.59 15.58
CA SER A 112 -13.78 -16.69 16.20
C SER A 112 -14.75 -16.18 17.27
N ALA A 113 -14.34 -15.22 18.09
CA ALA A 113 -15.17 -14.63 19.12
C ALA A 113 -16.42 -13.91 18.56
N HIS A 114 -16.35 -13.43 17.31
CA HIS A 114 -17.43 -12.69 16.66
C HIS A 114 -18.07 -13.43 15.48
N GLY A 115 -17.74 -14.70 15.25
CA GLY A 115 -18.32 -15.53 14.19
C GLY A 115 -17.92 -15.11 12.77
N PHE A 116 -16.78 -14.42 12.60
CA PHE A 116 -16.24 -14.06 11.29
C PHE A 116 -15.55 -15.26 10.65
N THR A 117 -15.70 -15.40 9.33
CA THR A 117 -15.05 -16.42 8.52
C THR A 117 -14.22 -15.78 7.41
N SER A 118 -13.25 -16.52 6.86
CA SER A 118 -12.39 -16.04 5.75
C SER A 118 -11.66 -14.73 6.10
N VAL A 119 -11.15 -14.65 7.33
CA VAL A 119 -10.47 -13.46 7.84
C VAL A 119 -9.05 -13.41 7.30
N TYR A 120 -8.68 -12.27 6.78
CA TYR A 120 -7.29 -11.91 6.44
C TYR A 120 -6.96 -10.57 7.09
N HIS A 121 -5.69 -10.27 7.20
CA HIS A 121 -5.23 -8.96 7.68
C HIS A 121 -4.02 -8.49 6.90
N GLU A 122 -3.81 -7.20 6.92
CA GLU A 122 -2.68 -6.52 6.30
C GLU A 122 -2.01 -5.65 7.37
N LEU A 123 -0.68 -5.68 7.42
CA LEU A 123 0.09 -4.87 8.35
C LEU A 123 1.02 -3.93 7.58
N GLU A 124 0.78 -2.63 7.71
CA GLU A 124 1.64 -1.59 7.18
C GLU A 124 2.28 -0.84 8.34
N VAL A 125 3.61 -0.88 8.42
CA VAL A 125 4.39 -0.16 9.42
C VAL A 125 5.06 1.03 8.76
N PHE A 126 4.84 2.23 9.30
CA PHE A 126 5.35 3.47 8.73
C PHE A 126 6.50 4.03 9.55
N GLY A 127 7.58 4.42 8.87
CA GLY A 127 8.75 5.00 9.49
C GLY A 127 9.50 6.00 8.59
N VAL A 128 10.72 6.34 8.97
CA VAL A 128 11.65 7.11 8.14
C VAL A 128 12.86 6.23 7.88
N CYS A 129 13.17 5.96 6.62
CA CYS A 129 14.31 5.11 6.26
C CYS A 129 15.66 5.79 6.62
N PRO A 130 16.75 5.03 6.76
CA PRO A 130 18.06 5.59 7.09
C PRO A 130 18.48 6.73 6.18
N GLN A 131 18.33 6.59 4.86
CA GLN A 131 18.67 7.61 3.89
C GLN A 131 17.90 8.92 4.10
N CYS A 132 16.58 8.83 4.30
CA CYS A 132 15.78 10.03 4.56
C CYS A 132 16.09 10.67 5.92
N ARG A 133 16.46 9.87 6.91
CA ARG A 133 16.88 10.39 8.21
C ARG A 133 18.18 11.17 8.11
N GLU A 134 19.15 10.68 7.34
CA GLU A 134 20.43 11.37 7.10
C GLU A 134 20.20 12.68 6.34
N LEU A 135 19.39 12.67 5.28
CA LEU A 135 19.04 13.89 4.54
C LEU A 135 18.39 14.95 5.44
N GLN A 136 17.46 14.55 6.30
CA GLN A 136 16.82 15.45 7.28
C GLN A 136 17.81 16.02 8.30
N ALA A 137 18.77 15.20 8.74
CA ALA A 137 19.81 15.67 9.67
C ALA A 137 20.72 16.73 9.01
N HIS A 138 20.95 16.64 7.71
CA HIS A 138 21.70 17.63 6.94
C HIS A 138 20.88 18.90 6.64
N GLU A 139 19.57 18.79 6.48
CA GLU A 139 18.65 19.93 6.26
C GLU A 139 18.25 20.64 7.56
N ALA A 140 18.39 20.00 8.71
CA ALA A 140 18.10 20.54 10.02
C ALA A 140 19.18 21.53 10.48
N ARG A 141 19.55 22.52 9.65
CA ARG A 141 20.05 23.81 10.13
C ARG A 141 18.87 24.53 10.77
N PRO A 142 19.03 25.10 11.99
CA PRO A 142 17.93 25.65 12.74
C PRO A 142 17.34 26.86 12.01
N SER A 143 16.30 26.67 11.24
CA SER A 143 15.44 27.79 10.88
C SER A 143 14.69 28.17 12.17
N LYS A 144 14.89 29.41 12.62
CA LYS A 144 14.32 29.99 13.84
C LYS A 144 12.81 30.19 13.72
N LEU A 145 12.04 29.14 13.49
CA LEU A 145 10.60 29.22 13.63
C LEU A 145 10.20 28.72 15.01
N ARG A 146 10.31 29.58 16.01
CA ARG A 146 9.66 29.38 17.31
C ARG A 146 8.18 29.64 17.11
N ILE A 147 7.37 28.63 16.96
CA ILE A 147 5.93 28.76 17.16
C ILE A 147 5.71 28.96 18.67
N ARG A 148 5.42 30.19 19.06
CA ARG A 148 4.98 30.52 20.42
C ARG A 148 3.53 30.07 20.53
N LEU A 149 3.29 28.91 21.15
CA LEU A 149 1.95 28.55 21.57
C LEU A 149 1.59 29.40 22.79
N GLU A 150 0.72 30.37 22.60
CA GLU A 150 0.12 31.12 23.71
C GLU A 150 -0.78 30.14 24.49
N PRO A 151 -0.67 30.08 25.82
CA PRO A 151 -1.58 29.28 26.61
C PRO A 151 -2.99 29.83 26.47
N SER A 152 -3.91 29.05 25.97
CA SER A 152 -5.34 29.36 25.89
C SER A 152 -5.86 29.73 27.28
N GLY A 153 -6.41 30.93 27.35
CA GLY A 153 -6.87 31.57 28.57
C GLY A 153 -7.86 30.73 29.38
N GLN A 154 -7.75 30.94 30.69
CA GLN A 154 -8.63 30.40 31.72
C GLN A 154 -10.09 30.75 31.43
N ALA A 155 -10.96 29.76 31.50
CA ALA A 155 -12.41 29.94 31.51
C ALA A 155 -12.82 30.75 32.78
N PRO A 156 -13.79 31.67 32.70
CA PRO A 156 -14.28 32.40 33.85
C PRO A 156 -15.05 31.45 34.77
N ARG A 157 -14.71 31.49 36.04
CA ARG A 157 -15.49 30.89 37.12
C ARG A 157 -16.73 31.72 37.35
N SER A 158 -17.87 31.12 37.27
CA SER A 158 -19.15 31.60 37.88
C SER A 158 -19.56 30.66 38.98
#